data_327a76c2631b322ec332862b508e10bd
#
_entry.id   327a76c2631b322ec332862b508e10bd
#
_cell.length_a   1.000
_cell.length_b   1.000
_cell.length_c   1.000
_cell.angle_alpha   90.00
_cell.angle_beta   90.00
_cell.angle_gamma   90.00
#
_symmetry.space_group_name_H-M   'P 1'
#
loop_
_entity.id
_entity.type
_entity.pdbx_description
1 polymer ?
#
loop_
_entity_poly.entity_id
_entity_poly.type
_entity_poly.pdbx_seq_one_letter_code
_entity_poly.pdbx_strand_id
1 'polypeptide(L)'
;GLSHYLSMAGGNYREYLKGDMVKAKKYFYVLRPILACRWILDKGTPPPMLFSELVEAELDPALLPDVDRVLELKMNAPEIKTIPKIESINRYLDSSIEELRSRIVPLPEDTNHGWEDLNRLFFSQLR
;
A
#
# COMPACT_ATOMS: atom_id res chain seq x y z
N GLY A 1 9.29 9.08 0.50
CA GLY A 1 8.48 9.38 -0.63
C GLY A 1 7.71 8.19 -1.13
N LEU A 2 7.11 8.37 -2.28
CA LEU A 2 6.27 7.33 -2.87
C LEU A 2 7.01 6.02 -3.12
N SER A 3 8.23 6.12 -3.64
CA SER A 3 9.03 4.92 -3.91
C SER A 3 9.27 4.11 -2.64
N HIS A 4 9.46 4.81 -1.53
CA HIS A 4 9.70 4.15 -0.26
C HIS A 4 8.46 3.38 0.19
N TYR A 5 7.29 4.01 0.12
CA TYR A 5 6.03 3.33 0.47
C TYR A 5 5.81 2.10 -0.40
N LEU A 6 6.05 2.25 -1.70
CA LEU A 6 5.83 1.15 -2.62
C LEU A 6 6.82 0.01 -2.37
N SER A 7 8.06 0.35 -2.08
CA SER A 7 9.09 -0.63 -1.78
C SER A 7 8.75 -1.42 -0.52
N MET A 8 8.26 -0.73 0.51
CA MET A 8 7.82 -1.38 1.74
C MET A 8 6.65 -2.32 1.47
N ALA A 9 5.68 -1.85 0.70
CA ALA A 9 4.51 -2.67 0.40
C ALA A 9 4.90 -3.93 -0.34
N GLY A 10 5.74 -3.80 -1.37
CA GLY A 10 6.18 -4.95 -2.15
C GLY A 10 6.98 -5.95 -1.33
N GLY A 11 7.87 -5.44 -0.48
CA GLY A 11 8.68 -6.30 0.37
C GLY A 11 7.83 -7.08 1.38
N ASN A 12 6.91 -6.40 2.03
CA ASN A 12 6.03 -7.03 3.00
C ASN A 12 5.10 -8.04 2.33
N TYR A 13 4.61 -7.71 1.14
CA TYR A 13 3.75 -8.63 0.40
C TYR A 13 4.48 -9.93 0.08
N ARG A 14 5.68 -9.82 -0.45
CA ARG A 14 6.46 -10.99 -0.82
C ARG A 14 6.86 -11.83 0.40
N GLU A 15 7.16 -11.16 1.50
CA GLU A 15 7.64 -11.87 2.68
C GLU A 15 6.52 -12.53 3.47
N TYR A 16 5.36 -11.89 3.59
CA TYR A 16 4.35 -12.31 4.54
C TYR A 16 3.04 -12.83 3.97
N LEU A 17 2.73 -12.51 2.72
CA LEU A 17 1.39 -12.76 2.20
C LEU A 17 1.30 -13.76 1.06
N LYS A 18 2.40 -14.40 0.71
CA LYS A 18 2.40 -15.34 -0.42
C LYS A 18 2.04 -16.78 -0.02
N GLY A 19 2.13 -17.10 1.24
CA GLY A 19 1.83 -18.46 1.71
C GLY A 19 0.35 -18.73 1.81
N ASP A 20 0.00 -19.98 2.09
CA ASP A 20 -1.40 -20.38 2.25
C ASP A 20 -2.01 -19.81 3.52
N MET A 21 -1.21 -19.72 4.58
CA MET A 21 -1.63 -19.12 5.85
C MET A 21 -0.83 -17.85 6.07
N VAL A 22 -1.51 -16.79 6.46
CA VAL A 22 -0.88 -15.50 6.63
C VAL A 22 -1.31 -14.87 7.95
N LYS A 23 -0.50 -13.93 8.43
CA LYS A 23 -0.85 -13.18 9.63
C LYS A 23 -1.77 -12.03 9.24
N ALA A 24 -2.94 -11.98 9.87
CA ALA A 24 -3.95 -10.97 9.53
C ALA A 24 -3.37 -9.55 9.58
N LYS A 25 -2.57 -9.24 10.60
CA LYS A 25 -2.02 -7.89 10.75
C LYS A 25 -1.10 -7.49 9.60
N LYS A 26 -0.52 -8.47 8.90
CA LYS A 26 0.39 -8.16 7.80
C LYS A 26 -0.34 -7.63 6.57
N TYR A 27 -1.63 -7.89 6.44
CA TYR A 27 -2.39 -7.26 5.38
C TYR A 27 -2.35 -5.74 5.52
N PHE A 28 -2.41 -5.23 6.76
CA PHE A 28 -2.38 -3.78 6.97
C PHE A 28 -1.00 -3.19 6.71
N TYR A 29 0.05 -3.98 6.91
CA TYR A 29 1.42 -3.54 6.62
C TYR A 29 1.62 -3.32 5.12
N VAL A 30 0.77 -3.92 4.28
CA VAL A 30 0.84 -3.74 2.84
C VAL A 30 -0.25 -2.76 2.37
N LEU A 31 -1.46 -2.88 2.91
CA LEU A 31 -2.55 -2.01 2.53
C LEU A 31 -2.27 -0.55 2.83
N ARG A 32 -1.75 -0.26 4.02
CA ARG A 32 -1.52 1.12 4.42
C ARG A 32 -0.58 1.86 3.45
N PRO A 33 0.60 1.34 3.14
CA PRO A 33 1.46 2.05 2.19
C PRO A 33 0.87 2.13 0.78
N ILE A 34 0.13 1.12 0.35
CA ILE A 34 -0.50 1.16 -0.97
C ILE A 34 -1.54 2.26 -1.03
N LEU A 35 -2.41 2.34 -0.02
CA LEU A 35 -3.43 3.37 0.02
C LEU A 35 -2.83 4.75 0.19
N ALA A 36 -1.72 4.85 0.92
CA ALA A 36 -1.00 6.12 1.05
C ALA A 36 -0.46 6.58 -0.29
N CYS A 37 0.10 5.65 -1.09
CA CYS A 37 0.57 5.99 -2.44
C CYS A 37 -0.59 6.49 -3.30
N ARG A 38 -1.73 5.80 -3.26
CA ARG A 38 -2.89 6.20 -4.05
C ARG A 38 -3.39 7.58 -3.63
N TRP A 39 -3.40 7.84 -2.32
CA TRP A 39 -3.82 9.13 -1.79
C TRP A 39 -2.92 10.25 -2.32
N ILE A 40 -1.60 10.06 -2.25
CA ILE A 40 -0.66 11.09 -2.67
C ILE A 40 -0.79 11.33 -4.19
N LEU A 41 -0.93 10.27 -4.97
CA LEU A 41 -1.10 10.42 -6.42
C LEU A 41 -2.42 11.10 -6.77
N ASP A 42 -3.46 10.82 -6.00
CA ASP A 42 -4.79 11.37 -6.25
C ASP A 42 -4.94 12.80 -5.75
N LYS A 43 -4.45 13.08 -4.55
CA LYS A 43 -4.72 14.36 -3.89
C LYS A 43 -3.52 15.29 -3.77
N GLY A 44 -2.32 14.77 -3.93
CA GLY A 44 -1.12 15.60 -3.88
C GLY A 44 -0.79 16.13 -2.50
N THR A 45 -1.37 15.56 -1.45
CA THR A 45 -1.12 15.99 -0.07
C THR A 45 -0.67 14.79 0.76
N PRO A 46 -0.08 15.02 1.93
CA PRO A 46 0.32 13.90 2.78
C PRO A 46 -0.89 13.05 3.19
N PRO A 47 -0.72 11.74 3.28
CA PRO A 47 -1.84 10.87 3.64
C PRO A 47 -2.24 11.07 5.09
N PRO A 48 -3.52 10.80 5.41
CA PRO A 48 -3.98 10.95 6.80
C PRO A 48 -3.41 9.85 7.68
N MET A 49 -3.40 10.10 8.97
CA MET A 49 -2.92 9.12 9.95
C MET A 49 -3.89 7.97 10.13
N LEU A 50 -5.19 8.24 10.00
CA LEU A 50 -6.20 7.22 10.26
C LEU A 50 -6.38 6.30 9.05
N PHE A 51 -6.26 5.01 9.30
CA PHE A 51 -6.45 4.02 8.25
C PHE A 51 -7.86 4.09 7.66
N SER A 52 -8.87 4.36 8.49
CA SER A 52 -10.25 4.45 8.02
C SER A 52 -10.42 5.55 6.95
N GLU A 53 -9.69 6.64 7.09
CA GLU A 53 -9.75 7.71 6.09
C GLU A 53 -9.12 7.28 4.77
N LEU A 54 -8.03 6.54 4.85
CA LEU A 54 -7.41 6.00 3.64
C LEU A 54 -8.34 5.00 2.94
N VAL A 55 -8.96 4.13 3.71
CA VAL A 55 -9.89 3.13 3.17
C VAL A 55 -11.06 3.82 2.47
N GLU A 56 -11.63 4.80 3.14
CA GLU A 56 -12.81 5.49 2.60
C GLU A 56 -12.48 6.22 1.30
N ALA A 57 -11.31 6.81 1.23
CA ALA A 57 -10.94 7.62 0.07
C ALA A 57 -10.37 6.81 -1.09
N GLU A 58 -9.60 5.76 -0.80
CA GLU A 58 -8.79 5.14 -1.85
C GLU A 58 -9.00 3.64 -2.07
N LEU A 59 -9.63 2.94 -1.13
CA LEU A 59 -9.80 1.50 -1.30
C LEU A 59 -10.91 1.19 -2.31
N ASP A 60 -10.70 0.18 -3.14
CA ASP A 60 -11.73 -0.32 -4.03
C ASP A 60 -12.92 -0.77 -3.18
N PRO A 61 -14.12 -0.20 -3.37
CA PRO A 61 -15.28 -0.55 -2.55
C PRO A 61 -15.63 -2.03 -2.55
N ALA A 62 -15.30 -2.74 -3.61
CA ALA A 62 -15.58 -4.17 -3.69
C ALA A 62 -14.82 -4.97 -2.64
N LEU A 63 -13.72 -4.42 -2.14
CA LEU A 63 -12.91 -5.10 -1.14
C LEU A 63 -13.27 -4.75 0.29
N LEU A 64 -14.14 -3.76 0.46
CA LEU A 64 -14.45 -3.27 1.79
C LEU A 64 -14.94 -4.36 2.75
N PRO A 65 -15.84 -5.26 2.35
CA PRO A 65 -16.27 -6.32 3.27
C PRO A 65 -15.12 -7.23 3.72
N ASP A 66 -14.22 -7.55 2.81
CA ASP A 66 -13.08 -8.42 3.13
C ASP A 66 -12.09 -7.72 4.05
N VAL A 67 -11.82 -6.45 3.79
CA VAL A 67 -10.91 -5.68 4.65
C VAL A 67 -11.52 -5.47 6.03
N ASP A 68 -12.84 -5.22 6.10
CA ASP A 68 -13.52 -5.07 7.37
C ASP A 68 -13.45 -6.36 8.18
N ARG A 69 -13.55 -7.50 7.52
CA ARG A 69 -13.45 -8.79 8.21
C ARG A 69 -12.05 -8.96 8.84
N VAL A 70 -11.01 -8.63 8.10
CA VAL A 70 -9.65 -8.75 8.62
C VAL A 70 -9.45 -7.78 9.78
N LEU A 71 -9.98 -6.57 9.65
CA LEU A 71 -9.89 -5.58 10.72
C LEU A 71 -10.60 -6.08 11.98
N GLU A 72 -11.77 -6.67 11.81
CA GLU A 72 -12.53 -7.22 12.92
C GLU A 72 -11.75 -8.34 13.61
N LEU A 73 -11.13 -9.21 12.84
CA LEU A 73 -10.30 -10.27 13.41
C LEU A 73 -9.13 -9.68 14.21
N LYS A 74 -8.49 -8.66 13.66
CA LYS A 74 -7.37 -8.02 14.34
C LYS A 74 -7.80 -7.40 15.66
N MET A 75 -8.97 -6.76 15.68
CA MET A 75 -9.45 -6.03 16.85
C MET A 75 -10.07 -6.94 17.90
N ASN A 76 -10.82 -7.95 17.46
CA ASN A 76 -11.67 -8.74 18.37
C ASN A 76 -11.18 -10.15 18.63
N ALA A 77 -10.19 -10.62 17.90
CA ALA A 77 -9.67 -11.97 18.08
C ALA A 77 -8.13 -11.98 17.99
N PRO A 78 -7.48 -11.25 18.90
CA PRO A 78 -6.01 -11.13 18.83
C PRO A 78 -5.27 -12.45 19.05
N GLU A 79 -5.95 -13.45 19.59
CA GLU A 79 -5.34 -14.75 19.79
C GLU A 79 -5.19 -15.52 18.48
N ILE A 80 -5.93 -15.13 17.43
CA ILE A 80 -5.81 -15.77 16.13
C ILE A 80 -4.61 -15.18 15.42
N LYS A 81 -3.55 -15.97 15.30
CA LYS A 81 -2.29 -15.48 14.73
C LYS A 81 -2.26 -15.55 13.21
N THR A 82 -2.79 -16.63 12.65
CA THR A 82 -2.77 -16.81 11.20
C THR A 82 -4.15 -17.19 10.69
N ILE A 83 -4.41 -16.83 9.44
CA ILE A 83 -5.68 -17.14 8.77
C ILE A 83 -5.34 -17.62 7.36
N PRO A 84 -6.24 -18.33 6.70
CA PRO A 84 -6.04 -18.61 5.28
C PRO A 84 -5.98 -17.30 4.51
N LYS A 85 -5.09 -17.22 3.54
CA LYS A 85 -4.97 -15.98 2.77
C LYS A 85 -6.30 -15.66 2.09
N ILE A 86 -6.57 -14.38 1.91
CA ILE A 86 -7.80 -13.90 1.29
C ILE A 86 -7.48 -13.51 -0.14
N GLU A 87 -7.91 -14.35 -1.08
CA GLU A 87 -7.53 -14.20 -2.49
C GLU A 87 -7.89 -12.84 -3.07
N SER A 88 -9.06 -12.33 -2.73
CA SER A 88 -9.49 -11.04 -3.25
C SER A 88 -8.52 -9.92 -2.84
N ILE A 89 -8.10 -9.93 -1.59
CA ILE A 89 -7.16 -8.94 -1.09
C ILE A 89 -5.80 -9.16 -1.73
N ASN A 90 -5.35 -10.42 -1.79
CA ASN A 90 -4.04 -10.71 -2.38
C ASN A 90 -3.97 -10.26 -3.83
N ARG A 91 -5.03 -10.51 -4.62
CA ARG A 91 -5.06 -10.06 -6.01
C ARG A 91 -5.04 -8.54 -6.11
N TYR A 92 -5.78 -7.87 -5.24
CA TYR A 92 -5.78 -6.41 -5.22
C TYR A 92 -4.39 -5.85 -4.91
N LEU A 93 -3.72 -6.43 -3.90
CA LEU A 93 -2.40 -5.98 -3.51
C LEU A 93 -1.40 -6.21 -4.64
N ASP A 94 -1.44 -7.38 -5.25
CA ASP A 94 -0.54 -7.72 -6.34
C ASP A 94 -0.71 -6.77 -7.52
N SER A 95 -1.96 -6.57 -7.96
CA SER A 95 -2.23 -5.67 -9.08
C SER A 95 -1.92 -4.21 -8.73
N SER A 96 -2.17 -3.81 -7.47
CA SER A 96 -1.87 -2.45 -7.04
C SER A 96 -0.37 -2.17 -7.05
N ILE A 97 0.42 -3.13 -6.58
CA ILE A 97 1.89 -2.98 -6.59
C ILE A 97 2.38 -2.81 -8.02
N GLU A 98 1.88 -3.63 -8.95
CA GLU A 98 2.26 -3.53 -10.35
C GLU A 98 1.86 -2.19 -10.96
N GLU A 99 0.61 -1.80 -10.72
CA GLU A 99 0.09 -0.55 -11.24
C GLU A 99 0.87 0.65 -10.71
N LEU A 100 1.08 0.70 -9.40
CA LEU A 100 1.77 1.82 -8.79
C LEU A 100 3.24 1.86 -9.20
N ARG A 101 3.86 0.69 -9.37
CA ARG A 101 5.24 0.63 -9.84
C ARG A 101 5.38 1.29 -11.22
N SER A 102 4.43 1.03 -12.10
CA SER A 102 4.48 1.62 -13.44
C SER A 102 4.21 3.12 -13.42
N ARG A 103 3.47 3.61 -12.42
CA ARG A 103 3.14 5.04 -12.33
C ARG A 103 4.20 5.86 -11.58
N ILE A 104 4.87 5.23 -10.62
CA ILE A 104 5.78 5.96 -9.74
C ILE A 104 7.23 5.89 -10.20
N VAL A 105 7.61 4.77 -10.68
CA VAL A 105 8.93 4.58 -11.05
C VAL A 105 9.29 5.19 -12.27
N PRO A 106 9.87 6.07 -12.39
CA PRO A 106 10.08 6.56 -13.46
C PRO A 106 11.17 6.92 -13.88
N LEU A 107 11.50 7.62 -13.73
CA LEU A 107 12.52 8.15 -14.06
C LEU A 107 13.64 7.58 -13.71
N PRO A 108 14.29 7.09 -14.40
CA PRO A 108 15.41 6.40 -14.09
C PRO A 108 16.52 7.22 -13.56
N GLU A 109 16.23 7.31 -13.60
CA GLU A 109 17.04 7.53 -13.11
C GLU A 109 17.62 8.24 -12.85
N ASP A 110 17.66 8.47 -12.75
CA ASP A 110 18.07 8.90 -12.46
C ASP A 110 18.69 9.24 -11.98
N THR A 111 18.92 9.18 -11.94
CA THR A 111 19.45 9.19 -11.48
C THR A 111 20.05 9.80 -11.01
N ASN A 112 20.38 10.08 -10.90
CA ASN A 112 20.88 10.42 -10.41
C ASN A 112 20.89 11.28 -9.86
N HIS A 113 21.08 11.60 -9.68
CA HIS A 113 20.95 12.18 -9.15
C HIS A 113 20.40 12.82 -8.45
N GLY A 114 20.59 13.18 -8.34
CA GLY A 114 20.02 13.40 -7.69
C GLY A 114 19.38 14.24 -7.33
N TRP A 115 19.48 14.67 -7.17
CA TRP A 115 18.78 15.06 -6.84
C TRP A 115 17.98 15.53 -6.36
N GLU A 116 17.91 15.84 -6.43
CA GLU A 116 17.30 15.86 -6.13
C GLU A 116 16.39 16.21 -6.03
N ASP A 117 17.00 16.69 -6.18
CA ASP A 117 16.27 16.75 -6.03
C ASP A 117 15.30 17.15 -6.12
N LEU A 118 15.66 17.69 -6.42
CA LEU A 118 14.84 17.74 -6.49
C LEU A 118 13.90 17.87 -6.44
N ASN A 119 14.21 18.17 -6.74
CA ASN A 119 13.37 18.02 -6.83
C ASN A 119 12.62 18.29 -6.94
N ARG A 120 12.75 18.67 -7.16
CA ARG A 120 12.15 18.71 -7.43
C ARG A 120 11.08 18.56 -7.48
N LEU A 121 11.46 19.06 -7.92
CA LEU A 121 10.58 18.72 -8.13
C LEU A 121 9.79 18.55 -8.10
N PHE A 122 9.75 18.80 -8.60
CA PHE A 122 8.99 18.32 -8.77
C PHE A 122 8.37 18.12 -8.54
N PHE A 123 8.51 18.56 -8.85
CA PHE A 123 7.98 18.15 -8.74
C PHE A 123 7.53 18.07 -8.45
N SER A 124 7.97 18.69 -8.70
CA SER A 124 7.61 18.27 -8.65
C SER A 124 7.10 18.09 -8.37
N GLN A 125 7.27 18.49 -8.81
CA GLN A 125 6.91 18.11 -8.73
C GLN A 125 6.41 17.61 -8.30
N LEU A 126 6.75 18.45 -8.74
CA LEU A 126 6.56 17.84 -8.54
C LEU A 126 6.33 17.63 -8.08
N ARG A 127 6.49 18.09 -8.49
CA ARG A 127 6.43 17.68 -8.32
C ARG A 127 6.22 17.24 -7.91
#